data_c25f0cac6200c88ad641c8707c0981ff
#
_entry.id   c25f0cac6200c88ad641c8707c0981ff
#
_cell.length_a   1.000
_cell.length_b   1.000
_cell.length_c   1.000
_cell.angle_alpha   90.00
_cell.angle_beta   90.00
_cell.angle_gamma   90.00
#
_symmetry.space_group_name_H-M   'P 1'
#
loop_
_entity.id
_entity.type
_entity.pdbx_description
1 polymer ?
#
loop_
_entity_poly.entity_id
_entity_poly.type
_entity_poly.pdbx_seq_one_letter_code
_entity_poly.pdbx_strand_id
1 'polypeptide(L)'
;MDSIRMIGYDAVHPSDFVYDVPGAHGYYLLILTHTALRFRDGDGERIYPAHHAALFSPDAPIHYGACEASYGNDWMIFGSDEPYVTQFPLQNRPFPVPDADYCHNLFQLLTWEHMQSGHETATPQLMALLFQKLRDGIGLPGDADYRLELTALRRRILSQPGRRWSVSEMAEQLHISVGYLHLLYKRQFGVSCMDDVIESRVRQARDYLSHTQLRIQEIALLCGYNSAEHFSRQFSRQCGMSPGQYRRATATPKRD
;
A
#
# COMPACT_ATOMS: atom_id res chain seq x y z
N MET A 1 -6.47 -23.27 -13.72
CA MET A 1 -7.15 -22.53 -14.83
C MET A 1 -8.44 -21.96 -14.29
N ASP A 2 -8.67 -20.66 -14.48
CA ASP A 2 -9.88 -19.98 -13.99
C ASP A 2 -11.10 -20.42 -14.79
N SER A 3 -12.20 -20.68 -14.07
CA SER A 3 -13.50 -21.04 -14.69
C SER A 3 -14.63 -20.31 -13.94
N ILE A 4 -15.20 -19.29 -14.55
CA ILE A 4 -16.36 -18.59 -13.99
C ILE A 4 -17.59 -19.47 -14.18
N ARG A 5 -18.28 -19.78 -13.07
CA ARG A 5 -19.54 -20.56 -13.07
C ARG A 5 -20.76 -19.64 -13.15
N MET A 6 -20.70 -18.55 -12.38
CA MET A 6 -21.76 -17.55 -12.32
C MET A 6 -21.13 -16.20 -12.03
N ILE A 7 -21.69 -15.15 -12.62
CA ILE A 7 -21.26 -13.78 -12.38
C ILE A 7 -22.47 -12.84 -12.37
N GLY A 8 -22.47 -11.89 -11.45
CA GLY A 8 -23.44 -10.80 -11.38
C GLY A 8 -22.72 -9.46 -11.34
N TYR A 9 -23.15 -8.56 -12.19
CA TYR A 9 -22.67 -7.19 -12.30
C TYR A 9 -23.79 -6.24 -11.91
N ASP A 10 -23.46 -5.24 -11.07
CA ASP A 10 -24.40 -4.21 -10.58
C ASP A 10 -25.69 -4.82 -9.98
N ALA A 11 -25.53 -5.93 -9.26
CA ALA A 11 -26.66 -6.64 -8.67
C ALA A 11 -27.22 -5.86 -7.47
N VAL A 12 -28.55 -5.75 -7.40
CA VAL A 12 -29.25 -5.09 -6.30
C VAL A 12 -30.16 -6.08 -5.59
N HIS A 13 -30.06 -6.15 -4.29
CA HIS A 13 -30.80 -7.05 -3.42
C HIS A 13 -31.67 -6.26 -2.42
N PRO A 14 -32.79 -6.83 -1.92
CA PRO A 14 -33.64 -6.19 -0.93
C PRO A 14 -32.96 -6.07 0.45
N SER A 15 -33.57 -5.30 1.35
CA SER A 15 -33.06 -5.04 2.70
C SER A 15 -32.96 -6.26 3.61
N ASP A 16 -33.69 -7.32 3.31
CA ASP A 16 -33.66 -8.61 4.03
C ASP A 16 -32.72 -9.65 3.41
N PHE A 17 -31.95 -9.25 2.41
CA PHE A 17 -31.00 -10.15 1.77
C PHE A 17 -29.95 -10.68 2.74
N VAL A 18 -29.81 -12.00 2.78
CA VAL A 18 -28.76 -12.73 3.47
C VAL A 18 -28.26 -13.86 2.57
N TYR A 19 -26.96 -13.92 2.39
CA TYR A 19 -26.29 -15.04 1.74
C TYR A 19 -25.60 -15.87 2.83
N ASP A 20 -26.13 -17.07 3.05
CA ASP A 20 -25.69 -17.99 4.11
C ASP A 20 -25.44 -19.37 3.50
N VAL A 21 -24.17 -19.75 3.42
CA VAL A 21 -23.74 -21.03 2.85
C VAL A 21 -22.77 -21.69 3.81
N PRO A 22 -23.02 -22.97 4.20
CA PRO A 22 -22.08 -23.70 5.03
C PRO A 22 -20.76 -23.93 4.29
N GLY A 23 -19.68 -24.23 5.03
CA GLY A 23 -18.39 -24.55 4.46
C GLY A 23 -18.42 -25.75 3.50
N ALA A 24 -17.34 -25.98 2.79
CA ALA A 24 -17.16 -27.06 1.81
C ALA A 24 -18.09 -26.97 0.58
N HIS A 25 -18.38 -25.76 0.11
CA HIS A 25 -19.21 -25.52 -1.08
C HIS A 25 -18.46 -25.75 -2.41
N GLY A 26 -17.11 -25.87 -2.37
CA GLY A 26 -16.30 -26.31 -3.51
C GLY A 26 -16.09 -25.26 -4.60
N TYR A 27 -16.23 -23.95 -4.29
CA TYR A 27 -15.98 -22.85 -5.22
C TYR A 27 -15.41 -21.63 -4.49
N TYR A 28 -14.78 -20.71 -5.23
CA TYR A 28 -14.49 -19.37 -4.74
C TYR A 28 -15.70 -18.46 -4.97
N LEU A 29 -16.00 -17.59 -4.02
CA LEU A 29 -16.91 -16.46 -4.21
C LEU A 29 -16.12 -15.17 -3.99
N LEU A 30 -16.10 -14.28 -4.97
CA LEU A 30 -15.61 -12.92 -4.84
C LEU A 30 -16.80 -11.97 -4.88
N ILE A 31 -16.89 -11.04 -3.92
CA ILE A 31 -17.85 -9.94 -3.92
C ILE A 31 -17.13 -8.61 -3.88
N LEU A 32 -17.69 -7.58 -4.53
CA LEU A 32 -17.31 -6.16 -4.43
C LEU A 32 -18.56 -5.36 -4.09
N THR A 33 -18.57 -4.67 -2.94
CA THR A 33 -19.79 -4.02 -2.43
C THR A 33 -19.89 -2.57 -2.87
N HIS A 34 -21.08 -2.14 -3.30
CA HIS A 34 -21.43 -0.76 -3.66
C HIS A 34 -22.16 -0.03 -2.53
N THR A 35 -22.70 -0.79 -1.57
CA THR A 35 -23.34 -0.30 -0.34
C THR A 35 -22.66 -0.93 0.87
N ALA A 36 -23.06 -0.53 2.09
CA ALA A 36 -22.55 -1.15 3.30
C ALA A 36 -22.95 -2.63 3.40
N LEU A 37 -22.07 -3.44 3.97
CA LEU A 37 -22.15 -4.88 4.07
C LEU A 37 -22.20 -5.30 5.54
N ARG A 38 -23.17 -6.12 5.92
CA ARG A 38 -23.17 -6.87 7.18
C ARG A 38 -22.45 -8.19 6.97
N PHE A 39 -21.42 -8.44 7.74
CA PHE A 39 -20.58 -9.62 7.62
C PHE A 39 -20.44 -10.32 8.97
N ARG A 40 -20.50 -11.66 8.98
CA ARG A 40 -20.28 -12.48 10.16
C ARG A 40 -19.04 -13.36 9.97
N ASP A 41 -18.15 -13.29 10.91
CA ASP A 41 -16.99 -14.17 11.05
C ASP A 41 -16.98 -14.86 12.42
N GLY A 42 -15.89 -15.57 12.77
CA GLY A 42 -15.73 -16.24 14.06
C GLY A 42 -15.74 -15.31 15.28
N ASP A 43 -15.49 -14.01 15.08
CA ASP A 43 -15.45 -12.97 16.12
C ASP A 43 -16.82 -12.28 16.31
N GLY A 44 -17.80 -12.54 15.44
CA GLY A 44 -19.13 -11.97 15.51
C GLY A 44 -19.60 -11.27 14.24
N GLU A 45 -20.57 -10.37 14.39
CA GLU A 45 -21.16 -9.62 13.29
C GLU A 45 -20.63 -8.19 13.26
N ARG A 46 -20.20 -7.73 12.06
CA ARG A 46 -19.67 -6.38 11.84
C ARG A 46 -20.24 -5.77 10.56
N ILE A 47 -20.34 -4.44 10.54
CA ILE A 47 -20.72 -3.68 9.35
C ILE A 47 -19.48 -3.07 8.74
N TYR A 48 -19.32 -3.28 7.44
CA TYR A 48 -18.26 -2.71 6.61
C TYR A 48 -18.87 -1.68 5.64
N PRO A 49 -18.25 -0.53 5.41
CA PRO A 49 -18.75 0.46 4.47
C PRO A 49 -18.71 -0.06 3.03
N ALA A 50 -19.32 0.68 2.10
CA ALA A 50 -19.18 0.46 0.66
C ALA A 50 -17.71 0.38 0.21
N HIS A 51 -17.48 -0.13 -1.00
CA HIS A 51 -16.14 -0.29 -1.60
C HIS A 51 -15.23 -1.25 -0.82
N HIS A 52 -15.80 -2.30 -0.28
CA HIS A 52 -15.09 -3.46 0.25
C HIS A 52 -15.25 -4.65 -0.68
N ALA A 53 -14.25 -5.51 -0.73
CA ALA A 53 -14.36 -6.82 -1.36
C ALA A 53 -14.19 -7.92 -0.31
N ALA A 54 -14.72 -9.10 -0.59
CA ALA A 54 -14.41 -10.32 0.16
C ALA A 54 -14.24 -11.49 -0.81
N LEU A 55 -13.17 -12.25 -0.62
CA LEU A 55 -12.89 -13.50 -1.33
C LEU A 55 -13.10 -14.66 -0.37
N PHE A 56 -14.10 -15.48 -0.63
CA PHE A 56 -14.37 -16.69 0.15
C PHE A 56 -13.71 -17.90 -0.53
N SER A 57 -12.98 -18.67 0.26
CA SER A 57 -12.35 -19.93 -0.18
C SER A 57 -13.36 -21.07 -0.22
N PRO A 58 -13.10 -22.15 -1.01
CA PRO A 58 -14.04 -23.25 -1.20
C PRO A 58 -14.50 -23.97 0.07
N ASP A 59 -13.69 -23.93 1.12
CA ASP A 59 -13.94 -24.68 2.37
C ASP A 59 -14.55 -23.81 3.48
N ALA A 60 -14.53 -22.48 3.32
CA ALA A 60 -15.00 -21.55 4.35
C ALA A 60 -16.52 -21.36 4.33
N PRO A 61 -17.18 -21.19 5.48
CA PRO A 61 -18.57 -20.76 5.51
C PRO A 61 -18.69 -19.32 5.00
N ILE A 62 -19.81 -19.00 4.36
CA ILE A 62 -20.12 -17.67 3.85
C ILE A 62 -21.33 -17.14 4.58
N HIS A 63 -21.22 -16.00 5.27
CA HIS A 63 -22.36 -15.35 5.87
C HIS A 63 -22.23 -13.82 5.74
N TYR A 64 -23.03 -13.25 4.86
CA TYR A 64 -23.12 -11.79 4.70
C TYR A 64 -24.53 -11.37 4.26
N GLY A 65 -24.85 -10.08 4.42
CA GLY A 65 -26.16 -9.59 4.03
C GLY A 65 -26.27 -8.07 3.99
N ALA A 66 -27.45 -7.61 3.62
CA ALA A 66 -27.83 -6.22 3.65
C ALA A 66 -27.85 -5.66 5.07
N CYS A 67 -27.53 -4.38 5.22
CA CYS A 67 -27.72 -3.62 6.47
C CYS A 67 -28.38 -2.25 6.23
N GLU A 68 -28.76 -1.96 4.99
CA GLU A 68 -29.45 -0.75 4.55
C GLU A 68 -30.73 -1.11 3.76
N ALA A 69 -31.42 -0.11 3.22
CA ALA A 69 -32.66 -0.30 2.46
C ALA A 69 -32.50 -1.20 1.22
N SER A 70 -31.30 -1.26 0.66
CA SER A 70 -30.91 -2.17 -0.42
C SER A 70 -29.44 -2.54 -0.28
N TYR A 71 -29.04 -3.67 -0.88
CA TYR A 71 -27.66 -4.11 -0.94
C TYR A 71 -27.21 -4.23 -2.40
N GLY A 72 -26.21 -3.45 -2.79
CA GLY A 72 -25.63 -3.45 -4.12
C GLY A 72 -24.25 -4.06 -4.15
N ASN A 73 -23.98 -4.96 -5.11
CA ASN A 73 -22.67 -5.57 -5.27
C ASN A 73 -22.43 -6.12 -6.69
N ASP A 74 -21.15 -6.29 -7.04
CA ASP A 74 -20.72 -7.24 -8.06
C ASP A 74 -20.29 -8.52 -7.37
N TRP A 75 -20.48 -9.67 -8.03
CA TRP A 75 -20.07 -10.94 -7.47
C TRP A 75 -19.75 -11.96 -8.55
N MET A 76 -18.89 -12.92 -8.24
CA MET A 76 -18.63 -14.07 -9.08
C MET A 76 -18.38 -15.35 -8.28
N ILE A 77 -18.91 -16.45 -8.77
CA ILE A 77 -18.63 -17.82 -8.32
C ILE A 77 -17.74 -18.47 -9.38
N PHE A 78 -16.58 -18.98 -8.98
CA PHE A 78 -15.59 -19.51 -9.90
C PHE A 78 -14.72 -20.60 -9.27
N GLY A 79 -14.06 -21.37 -10.13
CA GLY A 79 -12.98 -22.28 -9.77
C GLY A 79 -11.65 -21.72 -10.23
N SER A 80 -10.59 -21.90 -9.44
CA SER A 80 -9.24 -21.49 -9.81
C SER A 80 -8.18 -22.29 -9.07
N ASP A 81 -7.10 -22.63 -9.75
CA ASP A 81 -5.85 -23.17 -9.21
C ASP A 81 -4.68 -22.17 -9.32
N GLU A 82 -4.97 -20.95 -9.81
CA GLU A 82 -3.98 -19.92 -10.02
C GLU A 82 -3.45 -19.32 -8.69
N PRO A 83 -2.13 -19.11 -8.58
CA PRO A 83 -1.52 -18.60 -7.35
C PRO A 83 -2.07 -17.25 -6.89
N TYR A 84 -2.48 -16.37 -7.81
CA TYR A 84 -3.03 -15.07 -7.44
C TYR A 84 -4.40 -15.17 -6.75
N VAL A 85 -5.11 -16.31 -6.88
CA VAL A 85 -6.34 -16.63 -6.17
C VAL A 85 -6.04 -17.46 -4.92
N THR A 86 -5.35 -18.61 -5.09
CA THR A 86 -5.15 -19.60 -4.02
C THR A 86 -4.28 -19.08 -2.89
N GLN A 87 -3.34 -18.16 -3.19
CA GLN A 87 -2.44 -17.50 -2.24
C GLN A 87 -2.84 -16.04 -1.97
N PHE A 88 -4.11 -15.69 -2.21
CA PHE A 88 -4.59 -14.33 -1.93
C PHE A 88 -4.52 -14.04 -0.41
N PRO A 89 -3.91 -12.92 0.03
CA PRO A 89 -3.52 -12.75 1.43
C PRO A 89 -4.68 -12.51 2.40
N LEU A 90 -5.84 -12.07 1.89
CA LEU A 90 -7.03 -11.77 2.71
C LEU A 90 -8.25 -12.58 2.22
N GLN A 91 -8.24 -13.88 2.52
CA GLN A 91 -9.42 -14.72 2.28
C GLN A 91 -10.36 -14.72 3.49
N ASN A 92 -11.65 -14.93 3.24
CA ASN A 92 -12.73 -15.13 4.20
C ASN A 92 -12.97 -13.94 5.16
N ARG A 93 -12.60 -12.74 4.74
CA ARG A 93 -12.88 -11.49 5.45
C ARG A 93 -12.93 -10.31 4.49
N PRO A 94 -13.73 -9.28 4.78
CA PRO A 94 -13.77 -8.07 3.95
C PRO A 94 -12.47 -7.25 4.06
N PHE A 95 -12.11 -6.60 2.95
CA PHE A 95 -10.98 -5.68 2.85
C PHE A 95 -11.36 -4.49 1.94
N PRO A 96 -10.80 -3.29 2.20
CA PRO A 96 -11.11 -2.10 1.43
C PRO A 96 -10.53 -2.18 0.01
N VAL A 97 -11.25 -1.63 -0.96
CA VAL A 97 -10.85 -1.52 -2.37
C VAL A 97 -10.71 -0.05 -2.74
N PRO A 98 -9.49 0.51 -2.78
CA PRO A 98 -9.27 1.94 -3.04
C PRO A 98 -9.74 2.40 -4.42
N ASP A 99 -9.66 1.54 -5.42
CA ASP A 99 -10.05 1.82 -6.81
C ASP A 99 -11.26 0.94 -7.19
N ALA A 100 -12.36 1.11 -6.43
CA ALA A 100 -13.56 0.29 -6.57
C ALA A 100 -14.21 0.45 -7.96
N ASP A 101 -14.21 1.66 -8.52
CA ASP A 101 -14.77 1.93 -9.86
C ASP A 101 -14.00 1.17 -10.95
N TYR A 102 -12.67 1.08 -10.84
CA TYR A 102 -11.87 0.30 -11.77
C TYR A 102 -12.21 -1.20 -11.68
N CYS A 103 -12.30 -1.74 -10.46
CA CYS A 103 -12.68 -3.14 -10.24
C CYS A 103 -14.11 -3.43 -10.71
N HIS A 104 -15.05 -2.51 -10.50
CA HIS A 104 -16.43 -2.58 -11.02
C HIS A 104 -16.43 -2.67 -12.56
N ASN A 105 -15.64 -1.84 -13.26
CA ASN A 105 -15.51 -1.92 -14.71
C ASN A 105 -14.92 -3.27 -15.19
N LEU A 106 -14.01 -3.85 -14.43
CA LEU A 106 -13.47 -5.19 -14.73
C LEU A 106 -14.54 -6.28 -14.57
N PHE A 107 -15.43 -6.18 -13.56
CA PHE A 107 -16.59 -7.07 -13.43
C PHE A 107 -17.52 -6.96 -14.65
N GLN A 108 -17.76 -5.74 -15.17
CA GLN A 108 -18.54 -5.55 -16.39
C GLN A 108 -17.92 -6.27 -17.58
N LEU A 109 -16.60 -6.12 -17.80
CA LEU A 109 -15.88 -6.79 -18.88
C LEU A 109 -15.91 -8.32 -18.73
N LEU A 110 -15.70 -8.84 -17.52
CA LEU A 110 -15.79 -10.27 -17.21
C LEU A 110 -17.19 -10.81 -17.47
N THR A 111 -18.25 -10.02 -17.17
CA THR A 111 -19.63 -10.41 -17.44
C THR A 111 -19.87 -10.49 -18.94
N TRP A 112 -19.35 -9.56 -19.73
CA TRP A 112 -19.48 -9.60 -21.20
C TRP A 112 -18.74 -10.80 -21.80
N GLU A 113 -17.51 -11.09 -21.36
CA GLU A 113 -16.74 -12.27 -21.80
C GLU A 113 -17.49 -13.56 -21.44
N HIS A 114 -18.02 -13.67 -20.23
CA HIS A 114 -18.75 -14.86 -19.77
C HIS A 114 -20.08 -15.10 -20.54
N MET A 115 -20.74 -14.02 -21.00
CA MET A 115 -21.98 -14.13 -21.80
C MET A 115 -21.73 -14.52 -23.25
N GLN A 116 -20.51 -14.34 -23.76
CA GLN A 116 -20.18 -14.68 -25.17
C GLN A 116 -19.67 -16.11 -25.24
N SER A 117 -20.60 -17.06 -25.46
CA SER A 117 -20.26 -18.47 -25.61
C SER A 117 -19.17 -18.70 -26.67
N GLY A 118 -18.03 -19.23 -26.29
CA GLY A 118 -16.92 -19.63 -27.16
C GLY A 118 -15.77 -18.62 -27.33
N HIS A 119 -15.75 -17.51 -26.63
CA HIS A 119 -14.72 -16.47 -26.69
C HIS A 119 -14.13 -16.08 -25.32
N GLU A 120 -13.93 -17.02 -24.41
CA GLU A 120 -13.35 -16.77 -23.08
C GLU A 120 -11.82 -16.48 -23.10
N THR A 121 -11.33 -15.92 -24.22
CA THR A 121 -9.88 -15.71 -24.42
C THR A 121 -9.31 -14.61 -23.53
N ALA A 122 -10.11 -13.63 -23.12
CA ALA A 122 -9.68 -12.53 -22.26
C ALA A 122 -9.96 -12.77 -20.78
N THR A 123 -10.77 -13.75 -20.42
CA THR A 123 -11.13 -14.05 -19.02
C THR A 123 -9.92 -14.23 -18.10
N PRO A 124 -8.88 -15.03 -18.42
CA PRO A 124 -7.73 -15.20 -17.53
C PRO A 124 -6.96 -13.88 -17.31
N GLN A 125 -6.81 -13.05 -18.35
CA GLN A 125 -6.13 -11.76 -18.26
C GLN A 125 -6.91 -10.76 -17.42
N LEU A 126 -8.24 -10.69 -17.60
CA LEU A 126 -9.12 -9.83 -16.80
C LEU A 126 -9.17 -10.28 -15.34
N MET A 127 -9.22 -11.59 -15.08
CA MET A 127 -9.12 -12.15 -13.72
C MET A 127 -7.78 -11.79 -13.07
N ALA A 128 -6.67 -12.02 -13.74
CA ALA A 128 -5.34 -11.68 -13.24
C ALA A 128 -5.23 -10.16 -12.92
N LEU A 129 -5.75 -9.30 -13.80
CA LEU A 129 -5.77 -7.85 -13.60
C LEU A 129 -6.67 -7.45 -12.42
N LEU A 130 -7.87 -8.04 -12.29
CA LEU A 130 -8.76 -7.79 -11.17
C LEU A 130 -8.08 -8.17 -9.84
N PHE A 131 -7.52 -9.36 -9.74
CA PHE A 131 -6.81 -9.81 -8.54
C PHE A 131 -5.55 -8.99 -8.25
N GLN A 132 -4.84 -8.51 -9.27
CA GLN A 132 -3.75 -7.54 -9.09
C GLN A 132 -4.27 -6.25 -8.46
N LYS A 133 -5.35 -5.66 -8.98
CA LYS A 133 -5.95 -4.43 -8.43
C LYS A 133 -6.51 -4.60 -7.03
N LEU A 134 -7.16 -5.71 -6.76
CA LEU A 134 -7.60 -6.05 -5.40
C LEU A 134 -6.41 -6.17 -4.44
N ARG A 135 -5.30 -6.77 -4.89
CA ARG A 135 -4.06 -6.88 -4.09
C ARG A 135 -3.37 -5.53 -3.86
N ASP A 136 -3.37 -4.64 -4.86
CA ASP A 136 -2.83 -3.28 -4.71
C ASP A 136 -3.62 -2.48 -3.65
N GLY A 137 -4.90 -2.79 -3.50
CA GLY A 137 -5.79 -2.26 -2.46
C GLY A 137 -5.63 -2.92 -1.09
N ILE A 138 -5.12 -4.14 -1.06
CA ILE A 138 -4.76 -4.81 0.18
C ILE A 138 -3.41 -4.22 0.64
N GLY A 139 -3.44 -3.01 1.13
CA GLY A 139 -2.53 -2.64 2.19
C GLY A 139 -2.65 -3.70 3.28
N LEU A 140 -1.54 -4.25 3.76
CA LEU A 140 -1.55 -4.99 5.02
C LEU A 140 -2.44 -4.21 6.01
N PRO A 141 -3.22 -4.85 6.90
CA PRO A 141 -4.08 -4.15 7.85
C PRO A 141 -3.27 -3.05 8.51
N GLY A 142 -3.56 -1.77 8.20
CA GLY A 142 -2.80 -0.64 8.66
C GLY A 142 -2.16 0.27 7.59
N ASP A 143 -2.06 -0.11 6.31
CA ASP A 143 -1.41 0.75 5.29
C ASP A 143 -2.16 2.08 5.08
N ALA A 144 -3.48 2.06 5.11
CA ALA A 144 -4.29 3.28 5.02
C ALA A 144 -4.14 4.14 6.29
N ASP A 145 -4.05 3.51 7.47
CA ASP A 145 -3.87 4.17 8.75
C ASP A 145 -2.48 4.82 8.84
N TYR A 146 -1.43 4.22 8.24
CA TYR A 146 -0.06 4.76 8.31
C TYR A 146 0.32 5.77 7.22
N ARG A 147 -0.52 6.01 6.21
CA ARG A 147 -0.15 6.95 5.12
C ARG A 147 0.09 8.38 5.62
N LEU A 148 -0.75 8.85 6.52
CA LEU A 148 -0.63 10.19 7.10
C LEU A 148 0.57 10.25 8.05
N GLU A 149 0.75 9.25 8.90
CA GLU A 149 1.85 9.14 9.86
C GLU A 149 3.20 9.00 9.14
N LEU A 150 3.29 8.19 8.08
CA LEU A 150 4.50 8.06 7.27
C LEU A 150 4.82 9.37 6.53
N THR A 151 3.80 10.07 6.02
CA THR A 151 3.98 11.39 5.40
C THR A 151 4.46 12.42 6.44
N ALA A 152 3.90 12.39 7.64
CA ALA A 152 4.35 13.24 8.76
C ALA A 152 5.77 12.89 9.21
N LEU A 153 6.11 11.60 9.28
CA LEU A 153 7.46 11.12 9.58
C LEU A 153 8.45 11.63 8.53
N ARG A 154 8.15 11.43 7.24
CA ARG A 154 9.00 11.92 6.13
C ARG A 154 9.21 13.42 6.20
N ARG A 155 8.15 14.19 6.43
CA ARG A 155 8.25 15.66 6.59
C ARG A 155 9.19 16.03 7.74
N ARG A 156 9.11 15.34 8.89
CA ARG A 156 10.03 15.55 10.02
C ARG A 156 11.48 15.20 9.67
N ILE A 157 11.73 14.10 8.95
CA ILE A 157 13.06 13.71 8.47
C ILE A 157 13.65 14.83 7.61
N LEU A 158 12.87 15.31 6.63
CA LEU A 158 13.32 16.32 5.67
C LEU A 158 13.52 17.71 6.29
N SER A 159 12.77 18.05 7.35
CA SER A 159 12.86 19.34 8.04
C SER A 159 13.86 19.37 9.20
N GLN A 160 14.28 18.22 9.73
CA GLN A 160 15.17 18.12 10.90
C GLN A 160 16.36 17.18 10.63
N PRO A 161 17.19 17.43 9.61
CA PRO A 161 18.28 16.54 9.20
C PRO A 161 19.33 16.35 10.31
N GLY A 162 19.60 17.38 11.11
CA GLY A 162 20.56 17.34 12.23
C GLY A 162 20.13 16.50 13.42
N ARG A 163 18.87 16.09 13.50
CA ARG A 163 18.37 15.20 14.58
C ARG A 163 19.04 13.83 14.49
N ARG A 164 19.21 13.17 15.63
CA ARG A 164 19.51 11.72 15.65
C ARG A 164 18.29 10.96 15.18
N TRP A 165 18.44 10.24 14.07
CA TRP A 165 17.44 9.38 13.51
C TRP A 165 17.88 7.92 13.64
N SER A 166 17.04 7.08 14.25
CA SER A 166 17.21 5.63 14.24
C SER A 166 15.94 4.97 13.71
N VAL A 167 16.12 3.89 12.97
CA VAL A 167 14.96 3.14 12.39
C VAL A 167 14.09 2.58 13.49
N SER A 168 14.70 2.15 14.61
CA SER A 168 13.96 1.62 15.78
C SER A 168 13.05 2.67 16.40
N GLU A 169 13.58 3.91 16.65
CA GLU A 169 12.76 5.01 17.17
C GLU A 169 11.63 5.43 16.21
N MET A 170 11.90 5.41 14.91
CA MET A 170 10.87 5.70 13.89
C MET A 170 9.74 4.66 13.92
N ALA A 171 10.10 3.37 14.03
CA ALA A 171 9.16 2.27 14.11
C ALA A 171 8.34 2.31 15.42
N GLU A 172 9.00 2.58 16.56
CA GLU A 172 8.36 2.74 17.85
C GLU A 172 7.33 3.89 17.87
N GLN A 173 7.66 5.04 17.27
CA GLN A 173 6.73 6.17 17.15
C GLN A 173 5.45 5.84 16.37
N LEU A 174 5.52 4.87 15.47
CA LEU A 174 4.39 4.39 14.68
C LEU A 174 3.77 3.11 15.26
N HIS A 175 4.27 2.62 16.41
CA HIS A 175 3.84 1.38 17.06
C HIS A 175 3.90 0.15 16.13
N ILE A 176 4.94 0.06 15.28
CA ILE A 176 5.16 -1.02 14.32
C ILE A 176 6.56 -1.63 14.45
N SER A 177 6.76 -2.80 13.84
CA SER A 177 8.10 -3.39 13.77
C SER A 177 9.00 -2.65 12.77
N VAL A 178 10.33 -2.73 12.97
CA VAL A 178 11.34 -2.17 12.05
C VAL A 178 11.17 -2.71 10.63
N GLY A 179 10.95 -4.03 10.50
CA GLY A 179 10.74 -4.67 9.19
C GLY A 179 9.50 -4.12 8.48
N TYR A 180 8.42 -3.89 9.24
CA TYR A 180 7.18 -3.35 8.70
C TYR A 180 7.34 -1.87 8.30
N LEU A 181 8.05 -1.06 9.08
CA LEU A 181 8.39 0.32 8.69
C LEU A 181 9.16 0.36 7.36
N HIS A 182 10.18 -0.49 7.19
CA HIS A 182 10.93 -0.56 5.93
C HIS A 182 10.04 -0.88 4.74
N LEU A 183 9.13 -1.84 4.88
CA LEU A 183 8.19 -2.24 3.84
C LEU A 183 7.25 -1.09 3.47
N LEU A 184 6.57 -0.48 4.46
CA LEU A 184 5.61 0.60 4.25
C LEU A 184 6.25 1.84 3.65
N TYR A 185 7.39 2.25 4.20
CA TYR A 185 8.09 3.46 3.76
C TYR A 185 8.59 3.33 2.32
N LYS A 186 9.21 2.19 1.99
CA LYS A 186 9.68 1.91 0.62
C LYS A 186 8.53 1.82 -0.37
N ARG A 187 7.40 1.21 0.03
CA ARG A 187 6.20 1.11 -0.81
C ARG A 187 5.59 2.48 -1.09
N GLN A 188 5.50 3.35 -0.08
CA GLN A 188 4.87 4.67 -0.22
C GLN A 188 5.76 5.69 -0.92
N PHE A 189 7.10 5.66 -0.71
CA PHE A 189 8.02 6.70 -1.17
C PHE A 189 9.07 6.21 -2.15
N GLY A 190 9.17 4.91 -2.43
CA GLY A 190 10.16 4.32 -3.34
C GLY A 190 11.58 4.21 -2.77
N VAL A 191 11.85 4.80 -1.60
CA VAL A 191 13.16 4.85 -0.94
C VAL A 191 13.06 4.36 0.51
N SER A 192 14.19 4.07 1.16
CA SER A 192 14.18 3.79 2.61
C SER A 192 14.13 5.08 3.44
N CYS A 193 13.63 5.00 4.68
CA CYS A 193 13.64 6.14 5.59
C CYS A 193 15.05 6.66 5.88
N MET A 194 16.07 5.79 5.89
CA MET A 194 17.47 6.19 6.08
C MET A 194 18.07 6.85 4.84
N ASP A 195 17.62 6.51 3.63
CA ASP A 195 18.03 7.22 2.40
C ASP A 195 17.55 8.67 2.43
N ASP A 196 16.30 8.91 2.85
CA ASP A 196 15.76 10.27 3.03
C ASP A 196 16.53 11.03 4.14
N VAL A 197 16.94 10.38 5.23
CA VAL A 197 17.80 11.00 6.26
C VAL A 197 19.14 11.40 5.66
N ILE A 198 19.78 10.52 4.93
CA ILE A 198 21.09 10.80 4.31
C ILE A 198 20.96 11.95 3.29
N GLU A 199 19.97 11.90 2.43
CA GLU A 199 19.73 12.93 1.42
C GLU A 199 19.48 14.30 2.07
N SER A 200 18.63 14.36 3.10
CA SER A 200 18.33 15.62 3.79
C SER A 200 19.57 16.22 4.47
N ARG A 201 20.40 15.38 5.08
CA ARG A 201 21.68 15.79 5.68
C ARG A 201 22.67 16.33 4.65
N VAL A 202 22.80 15.64 3.52
CA VAL A 202 23.70 16.07 2.43
C VAL A 202 23.22 17.38 1.80
N ARG A 203 21.91 17.55 1.64
CA ARG A 203 21.32 18.81 1.16
C ARG A 203 21.66 19.96 2.12
N GLN A 204 21.42 19.80 3.41
CA GLN A 204 21.77 20.81 4.41
C GLN A 204 23.27 21.09 4.43
N ALA A 205 24.12 20.07 4.30
CA ALA A 205 25.56 20.24 4.23
C ALA A 205 26.01 21.06 3.01
N ARG A 206 25.38 20.85 1.85
CA ARG A 206 25.63 21.67 0.65
C ARG A 206 25.34 23.15 0.92
N ASP A 207 24.23 23.45 1.59
CA ASP A 207 23.85 24.83 1.93
C ASP A 207 24.88 25.46 2.86
N TYR A 208 25.32 24.77 3.91
CA TYR A 208 26.38 25.27 4.80
C TYR A 208 27.71 25.44 4.08
N LEU A 209 28.11 24.50 3.23
CA LEU A 209 29.36 24.57 2.47
C LEU A 209 29.39 25.74 1.49
N SER A 210 28.26 26.06 0.87
CA SER A 210 28.14 27.14 -0.11
C SER A 210 28.00 28.54 0.52
N HIS A 211 27.36 28.63 1.70
CA HIS A 211 26.95 29.93 2.25
C HIS A 211 27.62 30.29 3.57
N THR A 212 28.45 29.41 4.15
CA THR A 212 29.09 29.68 5.43
C THR A 212 30.59 29.36 5.41
N GLN A 213 31.32 29.90 6.40
CA GLN A 213 32.74 29.59 6.65
C GLN A 213 32.95 28.56 7.78
N LEU A 214 31.88 27.85 8.19
CA LEU A 214 31.92 26.80 9.21
C LEU A 214 32.95 25.73 8.85
N ARG A 215 33.69 25.23 9.85
CA ARG A 215 34.63 24.12 9.64
C ARG A 215 33.88 22.85 9.26
N ILE A 216 34.52 21.97 8.48
CA ILE A 216 33.91 20.69 8.05
C ILE A 216 33.42 19.87 9.25
N GLN A 217 34.13 19.89 10.37
CA GLN A 217 33.72 19.23 11.61
C GLN A 217 32.44 19.82 12.21
N GLU A 218 32.29 21.14 12.19
CA GLU A 218 31.09 21.84 12.67
C GLU A 218 29.88 21.51 11.79
N ILE A 219 30.06 21.52 10.46
CA ILE A 219 29.01 21.12 9.50
C ILE A 219 28.59 19.67 9.73
N ALA A 220 29.54 18.76 9.95
CA ALA A 220 29.24 17.36 10.23
C ALA A 220 28.32 17.22 11.44
N LEU A 221 28.64 17.92 12.55
CA LEU A 221 27.82 17.90 13.77
C LEU A 221 26.43 18.50 13.54
N LEU A 222 26.34 19.65 12.87
CA LEU A 222 25.07 20.32 12.55
C LEU A 222 24.16 19.46 11.65
N CYS A 223 24.76 18.65 10.78
CA CYS A 223 24.05 17.69 9.93
C CYS A 223 23.78 16.34 10.63
N GLY A 224 24.06 16.20 11.93
CA GLY A 224 23.73 15.01 12.71
C GLY A 224 24.71 13.84 12.54
N TYR A 225 25.95 14.10 12.13
CA TYR A 225 27.03 13.09 12.10
C TYR A 225 27.87 13.16 13.36
N ASN A 226 28.26 12.00 13.87
CA ASN A 226 29.11 11.90 15.06
C ASN A 226 30.61 12.08 14.74
N SER A 227 31.01 11.97 13.47
CA SER A 227 32.40 12.21 13.05
C SER A 227 32.49 12.84 11.67
N ALA A 228 33.51 13.68 11.47
CA ALA A 228 33.78 14.35 10.21
C ALA A 228 34.22 13.37 9.10
N GLU A 229 34.84 12.24 9.48
CA GLU A 229 35.26 11.19 8.55
C GLU A 229 34.04 10.46 7.97
N HIS A 230 33.07 10.10 8.81
CA HIS A 230 31.83 9.47 8.37
C HIS A 230 31.04 10.42 7.48
N PHE A 231 30.90 11.68 7.88
CA PHE A 231 30.29 12.73 7.06
C PHE A 231 30.96 12.84 5.69
N SER A 232 32.30 13.00 5.67
CA SER A 232 33.05 13.21 4.43
C SER A 232 32.91 12.04 3.46
N ARG A 233 32.95 10.81 3.96
CA ARG A 233 32.72 9.60 3.14
C ARG A 233 31.31 9.59 2.55
N GLN A 234 30.31 9.86 3.35
CA GLN A 234 28.91 9.81 2.90
C GLN A 234 28.59 10.95 1.94
N PHE A 235 29.09 12.17 2.22
CA PHE A 235 28.96 13.32 1.33
C PHE A 235 29.62 13.05 -0.02
N SER A 236 30.87 12.52 -0.03
CA SER A 236 31.59 12.21 -1.27
C SER A 236 30.88 11.15 -2.09
N ARG A 237 30.28 10.15 -1.43
CA ARG A 237 29.47 9.12 -2.13
C ARG A 237 28.24 9.71 -2.82
N GLN A 238 27.59 10.71 -2.21
CA GLN A 238 26.37 11.33 -2.74
C GLN A 238 26.65 12.44 -3.76
N CYS A 239 27.78 13.15 -3.62
CA CYS A 239 28.10 14.34 -4.43
C CYS A 239 29.20 14.11 -5.45
N GLY A 240 29.87 12.95 -5.44
CA GLY A 240 31.01 12.66 -6.33
C GLY A 240 32.30 13.40 -6.00
N MET A 241 32.31 14.27 -4.94
CA MET A 241 33.48 15.05 -4.53
C MET A 241 33.48 15.30 -3.03
N SER A 242 34.66 15.55 -2.46
CA SER A 242 34.79 15.82 -1.02
C SER A 242 34.11 17.13 -0.61
N PRO A 243 33.70 17.30 0.68
CA PRO A 243 33.13 18.55 1.19
C PRO A 243 34.03 19.78 0.92
N GLY A 244 35.36 19.62 1.08
CA GLY A 244 36.32 20.69 0.80
C GLY A 244 36.42 21.07 -0.69
N GLN A 245 36.33 20.09 -1.59
CA GLN A 245 36.26 20.34 -3.03
C GLN A 245 34.95 21.03 -3.42
N TYR A 246 33.84 20.57 -2.85
CA TYR A 246 32.51 21.17 -3.07
C TYR A 246 32.49 22.64 -2.65
N ARG A 247 33.00 22.97 -1.45
CA ARG A 247 33.14 24.37 -0.98
C ARG A 247 33.91 25.24 -1.95
N ARG A 248 35.08 24.77 -2.43
CA ARG A 248 35.89 25.54 -3.39
C ARG A 248 35.17 25.77 -4.73
N ALA A 249 34.41 24.78 -5.16
CA ALA A 249 33.65 24.86 -6.43
C ALA A 249 32.44 25.77 -6.36
N THR A 250 31.83 25.92 -5.16
CA THR A 250 30.60 26.70 -4.95
C THR A 250 30.83 28.04 -4.24
N ALA A 251 32.06 28.29 -3.74
CA ALA A 251 32.40 29.59 -3.16
C ALA A 251 32.23 30.69 -4.21
N THR A 252 31.21 31.53 -4.03
CA THR A 252 31.06 32.75 -4.86
C THR A 252 32.28 33.63 -4.66
N PRO A 253 32.96 34.10 -5.73
CA PRO A 253 34.09 35.04 -5.58
C PRO A 253 33.59 36.27 -4.81
N LYS A 254 34.31 36.65 -3.75
CA LYS A 254 34.06 37.93 -3.08
C LYS A 254 34.14 39.01 -4.16
N ARG A 255 33.05 39.73 -4.37
CA ARG A 255 33.10 41.01 -5.03
C ARG A 255 33.86 41.95 -4.08
N ASP A 256 35.08 42.31 -4.46
CA ASP A 256 35.83 43.41 -3.86
C ASP A 256 35.08 44.73 -4.10
#